data_337f956496e82f71b960bd8a38476461
#
_entry.id   337f956496e82f71b960bd8a38476461
#
_cell.length_a   1.000
_cell.length_b   1.000
_cell.length_c   1.000
_cell.angle_alpha   90.00
_cell.angle_beta   90.00
_cell.angle_gamma   90.00
#
_symmetry.space_group_name_H-M   'P 1'
#
loop_
_entity.id
_entity.type
_entity.pdbx_description
1 polymer ?
#
loop_
_entity_poly.entity_id
_entity_poly.type
_entity_poly.pdbx_seq_one_letter_code
_entity_poly.pdbx_strand_id
1 'polypeptide(L)' 'MEDLMEILRELRPDVDFERETALIDDGILGSFDITALVNEIMDVFDVEISMADLEPENFNSAQAIYEFIQSMQEK' A
#
# COMPACT_ATOMS: atom_id res chain seq x y z
N MET A 1 5.93 9.83 -2.68
CA MET A 1 5.23 9.54 -1.41
C MET A 1 3.92 10.27 -1.27
N GLU A 2 3.80 11.50 -1.76
CA GLU A 2 2.54 12.27 -1.64
C GLU A 2 1.37 11.60 -2.35
N ASP A 3 1.58 11.10 -3.56
CA ASP A 3 0.52 10.44 -4.30
C ASP A 3 0.04 9.19 -3.57
N LEU A 4 0.97 8.43 -3.01
CA LEU A 4 0.63 7.25 -2.24
C LEU A 4 -0.15 7.61 -0.97
N MET A 5 0.29 8.65 -0.26
CA MET A 5 -0.40 9.09 0.94
C MET A 5 -1.82 9.56 0.65
N GLU A 6 -2.05 10.21 -0.49
CA GLU A 6 -3.40 10.59 -0.89
C GLU A 6 -4.29 9.37 -1.12
N ILE A 7 -3.76 8.36 -1.80
CA ILE A 7 -4.48 7.10 -2.02
C ILE A 7 -4.87 6.47 -0.68
N LEU A 8 -3.91 6.38 0.24
CA LEU A 8 -4.14 5.77 1.54
C LEU A 8 -5.17 6.54 2.36
N ARG A 9 -5.09 7.87 2.35
CA ARG A 9 -6.02 8.71 3.11
C ARG A 9 -7.44 8.64 2.55
N GLU A 10 -7.57 8.54 1.25
CA GLU A 10 -8.88 8.39 0.63
C GLU A 10 -9.49 7.03 0.92
N LEU A 11 -8.66 6.01 0.96
CA LEU A 11 -9.10 4.64 1.26
C LEU A 11 -9.52 4.49 2.72
N ARG A 12 -8.70 4.97 3.63
CA ARG A 12 -8.94 4.87 5.07
C ARG A 12 -8.55 6.17 5.77
N PRO A 13 -9.45 7.17 5.77
CA PRO A 13 -9.16 8.46 6.40
C PRO A 13 -9.01 8.39 7.93
N ASP A 14 -9.45 7.29 8.53
CA ASP A 14 -9.37 7.06 9.98
C ASP A 14 -8.02 6.53 10.44
N VAL A 15 -7.11 6.22 9.52
CA VAL A 15 -5.81 5.59 9.82
C VAL A 15 -4.70 6.62 9.68
N ASP A 16 -3.78 6.62 10.66
CA ASP A 16 -2.58 7.48 10.61
C ASP A 16 -1.44 6.71 9.94
N PHE A 17 -1.39 6.78 8.62
CA PHE A 17 -0.40 6.04 7.83
C PHE A 17 1.03 6.52 8.05
N GLU A 18 1.24 7.70 8.61
CA GLU A 18 2.58 8.18 8.91
C GLU A 18 3.19 7.48 10.12
N ARG A 19 2.35 6.96 11.01
CA ARG A 19 2.79 6.32 12.25
C ARG A 19 2.66 4.82 12.26
N GLU A 20 1.68 4.28 11.50
CA GLU A 20 1.42 2.85 11.53
C GLU A 20 2.49 2.07 10.79
N THR A 21 3.03 1.05 11.45
CA THR A 21 4.08 0.19 10.89
C THR A 21 3.67 -1.28 10.84
N ALA A 22 2.45 -1.59 11.22
CA ALA A 22 1.92 -2.96 11.22
C ALA A 22 0.51 -2.98 10.66
N LEU A 23 0.30 -2.31 9.52
CA LEU A 23 -1.01 -2.19 8.88
C LEU A 23 -1.67 -3.55 8.61
N ILE A 24 -0.88 -4.53 8.21
CA ILE A 24 -1.36 -5.88 7.93
C ILE A 24 -1.35 -6.73 9.20
N ASP A 25 -0.24 -6.73 9.92
CA ASP A 25 -0.06 -7.57 11.11
C ASP A 25 -1.06 -7.24 12.22
N ASP A 26 -1.40 -5.96 12.38
CA ASP A 26 -2.39 -5.52 13.37
C ASP A 26 -3.83 -5.57 12.84
N GLY A 27 -4.01 -5.97 11.58
CA GLY A 27 -5.34 -6.08 10.99
C GLY A 27 -6.00 -4.74 10.71
N ILE A 28 -5.23 -3.67 10.59
CA ILE A 28 -5.75 -2.34 10.27
C ILE A 28 -6.30 -2.32 8.85
N LEU A 29 -5.57 -2.93 7.91
CA LEU A 29 -6.04 -3.12 6.55
C LEU A 29 -6.49 -4.56 6.36
N GLY A 30 -7.75 -4.74 6.02
CA GLY A 30 -8.28 -6.06 5.68
C GLY A 30 -8.02 -6.40 4.22
N SER A 31 -8.37 -7.62 3.79
CA SER A 31 -8.16 -8.06 2.42
C SER A 31 -8.91 -7.20 1.41
N PHE A 32 -10.06 -6.68 1.79
CA PHE A 32 -10.83 -5.77 0.93
C PHE A 32 -10.08 -4.46 0.73
N ASP A 33 -9.52 -3.92 1.79
CA ASP A 33 -8.73 -2.67 1.73
C ASP A 33 -7.49 -2.86 0.87
N ILE A 34 -6.83 -3.99 1.02
CA ILE A 34 -5.62 -4.31 0.26
C ILE A 34 -5.95 -4.41 -1.24
N THR A 35 -7.05 -5.06 -1.59
CA THR A 35 -7.47 -5.18 -2.98
C THR A 35 -7.73 -3.81 -3.59
N ALA A 36 -8.44 -2.94 -2.88
CA ALA A 36 -8.71 -1.59 -3.36
C ALA A 36 -7.43 -0.79 -3.50
N LEU A 37 -6.53 -0.90 -2.51
CA LEU A 37 -5.25 -0.20 -2.52
C LEU A 37 -4.38 -0.64 -3.70
N VAL A 38 -4.29 -1.94 -3.94
CA VAL A 38 -3.50 -2.49 -5.04
C VAL A 38 -4.02 -1.98 -6.38
N ASN A 39 -5.33 -1.98 -6.58
CA ASN A 39 -5.93 -1.47 -7.81
C ASN A 39 -5.59 0.00 -8.04
N GLU A 40 -5.67 0.82 -6.99
CA GLU A 40 -5.33 2.23 -7.09
C GLU A 40 -3.85 2.45 -7.41
N ILE A 41 -2.97 1.68 -6.76
CA ILE A 41 -1.54 1.77 -7.00
C ILE A 41 -1.22 1.41 -8.45
N MET A 42 -1.79 0.33 -8.95
CA MET A 42 -1.54 -0.09 -10.33
C MET A 42 -1.99 0.98 -11.34
N ASP A 43 -3.09 1.65 -11.03
CA ASP A 43 -3.64 2.68 -11.90
C ASP A 43 -2.80 3.97 -11.86
N VAL A 44 -2.48 4.44 -10.67
CA VAL A 44 -1.78 5.72 -10.47
C VAL A 44 -0.29 5.63 -10.82
N PHE A 45 0.37 4.54 -10.43
CA PHE A 45 1.81 4.38 -10.61
C PHE A 45 2.18 3.56 -11.85
N ASP A 46 1.18 3.02 -12.54
CA ASP A 46 1.38 2.22 -13.76
C ASP A 46 2.34 1.05 -13.53
N VAL A 47 2.11 0.29 -12.46
CA VAL A 47 2.89 -0.91 -12.12
C VAL A 47 1.98 -2.12 -12.07
N GLU A 48 2.55 -3.31 -12.26
CA GLU A 48 1.81 -4.56 -12.12
C GLU A 48 2.16 -5.22 -10.80
N ILE A 49 1.13 -5.51 -10.00
CA ILE A 49 1.30 -6.18 -8.73
C ILE A 49 0.58 -7.53 -8.81
N SER A 50 1.32 -8.60 -8.56
CA SER A 50 0.75 -9.95 -8.57
C SER A 50 0.39 -10.39 -7.16
N MET A 51 -0.36 -11.50 -7.04
CA MET A 51 -0.72 -12.04 -5.73
C MET A 51 0.51 -12.46 -4.93
N ALA A 52 1.58 -12.88 -5.61
CA ALA A 52 2.82 -13.25 -4.93
C ALA A 52 3.49 -12.06 -4.25
N ASP A 53 3.19 -10.84 -4.69
CA ASP A 53 3.76 -9.63 -4.12
C ASP A 53 2.98 -9.13 -2.91
N LEU A 54 1.82 -9.71 -2.62
CA LEU A 54 0.95 -9.29 -1.52
C LEU A 54 1.39 -9.91 -0.19
N GLU A 55 2.62 -9.61 0.21
CA GLU A 55 3.15 -10.07 1.48
C GLU A 55 2.99 -8.98 2.55
N PRO A 56 2.72 -9.37 3.81
CA PRO A 56 2.54 -8.38 4.88
C PRO A 56 3.71 -7.40 4.99
N GLU A 57 4.92 -7.88 4.86
CA GLU A 57 6.11 -7.03 4.98
C GLU A 57 6.19 -5.94 3.92
N ASN A 58 5.53 -6.13 2.77
CA ASN A 58 5.49 -5.11 1.71
C ASN A 58 4.43 -4.05 1.95
N PHE A 59 3.46 -4.33 2.81
CA PHE A 59 2.28 -3.47 3.00
C PHE A 59 2.03 -3.07 4.45
N ASN A 60 2.97 -3.33 5.35
CA ASN A 60 2.78 -3.02 6.75
C ASN A 60 2.87 -1.52 7.10
N SER A 61 3.48 -0.73 6.23
CA SER A 61 3.59 0.70 6.45
C SER A 61 3.57 1.44 5.13
N ALA A 62 3.27 2.74 5.17
CA ALA A 62 3.33 3.57 3.98
C ALA A 62 4.73 3.57 3.38
N GLN A 63 5.75 3.58 4.23
CA GLN A 63 7.14 3.54 3.78
C GLN A 63 7.45 2.22 3.06
N ALA A 64 6.99 1.09 3.61
CA ALA A 64 7.20 -0.22 2.99
C ALA A 64 6.49 -0.29 1.63
N ILE A 65 5.27 0.21 1.55
CA ILE A 65 4.52 0.24 0.30
C ILE A 65 5.24 1.11 -0.73
N TYR A 66 5.74 2.24 -0.31
CA TYR A 66 6.45 3.16 -1.20
C TYR A 66 7.71 2.53 -1.76
N GLU A 67 8.51 1.88 -0.91
CA GLU A 67 9.72 1.18 -1.33
C GLU A 67 9.40 0.04 -2.29
N PHE A 68 8.32 -0.69 -2.03
CA PHE A 68 7.85 -1.74 -2.91
C PHE A 68 7.49 -1.19 -4.30
N ILE A 69 6.76 -0.07 -4.34
CA ILE A 69 6.38 0.57 -5.61
C ILE A 69 7.62 0.99 -6.38
N GLN A 70 8.59 1.60 -5.71
CA GLN A 70 9.83 2.02 -6.35
C GLN A 70 10.59 0.82 -6.93
N SER A 71 10.61 -0.28 -6.21
CA SER A 71 11.23 -1.53 -6.67
C SER A 71 10.57 -2.01 -7.95
N MET A 72 9.25 -1.93 -8.03
CA MET A 72 8.52 -2.34 -9.24
C MET A 72 8.77 -1.42 -10.41
N GLN A 73 8.94 -0.12 -10.17
CA GLN A 73 9.19 0.86 -11.22
C GLN A 73 10.59 0.73 -11.81
N GLU A 74 11.52 0.18 -11.05
CA GLU A 74 12.91 0.00 -11.51
C GLU A 74 13.12 -1.27 -12.35
N LYS A 75 12.14 -2.13 -12.42
CA LYS A 75 12.25 -3.39 -13.18
C LYS A 75 12.02 -3.18 -14.68
#